data_55246b65449fc2dffd0006d3f17134f3
#
_entry.id   55246b65449fc2dffd0006d3f17134f3
#
_cell.length_a   1.000
_cell.length_b   1.000
_cell.length_c   1.000
_cell.angle_alpha   90.00
_cell.angle_beta   90.00
_cell.angle_gamma   90.00
#
_symmetry.space_group_name_H-M   'P 1'
#
loop_
_entity.id
_entity.type
_entity.pdbx_description
1 polymer ?
#
loop_
_entity_poly.entity_id
_entity_poly.type
_entity_poly.pdbx_seq_one_letter_code
_entity_poly.pdbx_strand_id
1 'polypeptide(L)' 'MNRTISKLLSPALALGFLLGIHEGRVALWRDGEARPEQIYDIRADTLPPADRLQLSRGIRAESREKVWLLLENYFD' A
#
# COMPACT_ATOMS: atom_id res chain seq x y z
N MET A 1 -31.02 -3.78 -5.49
CA MET A 1 -30.38 -3.16 -6.63
C MET A 1 -29.08 -2.48 -6.23
N ASN A 2 -29.18 -1.54 -5.33
CA ASN A 2 -28.00 -0.78 -4.97
C ASN A 2 -26.89 -1.64 -4.40
N ARG A 3 -27.25 -2.65 -3.66
CA ARG A 3 -26.25 -3.51 -3.08
C ARG A 3 -25.46 -4.24 -4.14
N THR A 4 -26.14 -4.64 -5.19
CA THR A 4 -25.50 -5.32 -6.28
C THR A 4 -24.47 -4.41 -6.93
N ILE A 5 -24.88 -3.17 -7.11
CA ILE A 5 -23.97 -2.18 -7.71
C ILE A 5 -22.76 -1.96 -6.81
N SER A 6 -22.99 -1.91 -5.51
CA SER A 6 -21.89 -1.74 -4.59
C SER A 6 -20.90 -2.87 -4.69
N LYS A 7 -21.41 -4.09 -4.84
CA LYS A 7 -20.53 -5.23 -4.97
C LYS A 7 -19.70 -5.16 -6.22
N LEU A 8 -20.30 -4.68 -7.28
CA LEU A 8 -19.56 -4.55 -8.53
C LEU A 8 -18.45 -3.51 -8.39
N LEU A 9 -18.70 -2.47 -7.63
CA LEU A 9 -17.69 -1.45 -7.42
C LEU A 9 -16.55 -1.97 -6.58
N SER A 10 -16.84 -2.88 -5.64
CA SER A 10 -15.79 -3.38 -4.76
C SER A 10 -14.63 -4.01 -5.51
N PRO A 11 -14.87 -4.86 -6.50
CA PRO A 11 -13.75 -5.40 -7.26
C PRO A 11 -12.93 -4.33 -7.95
N ALA A 12 -13.59 -3.30 -8.45
CA ALA A 12 -12.87 -2.22 -9.09
C ALA A 12 -11.97 -1.50 -8.09
N LEU A 13 -12.48 -1.27 -6.89
CA LEU A 13 -11.68 -0.66 -5.85
C LEU A 13 -10.56 -1.57 -5.40
N ALA A 14 -10.79 -2.88 -5.49
CA ALA A 14 -9.79 -3.84 -5.08
C ALA A 14 -8.60 -3.92 -6.03
N LEU A 15 -8.64 -3.16 -7.13
CA LEU A 15 -7.48 -3.07 -8.03
C LEU A 15 -6.42 -2.14 -7.50
N GLY A 16 -6.71 -1.40 -6.46
CA GLY A 16 -5.75 -0.51 -5.87
C GLY A 16 -4.76 -1.24 -4.98
N PHE A 17 -3.86 -0.45 -4.42
CA PHE A 17 -2.77 -0.96 -3.60
C PHE A 17 -2.66 -0.19 -2.32
N LEU A 18 -2.05 -0.81 -1.34
CA LEU A 18 -1.75 -0.19 -0.06
C LEU A 18 -0.28 -0.40 0.25
N LEU A 19 0.42 0.69 0.49
CA LEU A 19 1.81 0.64 0.91
C LEU A 19 1.84 0.82 2.42
N GLY A 20 2.57 -0.05 3.11
CA GLY A 20 2.59 -0.02 4.56
C GLY A 20 3.83 -0.69 5.11
N ILE A 21 3.74 -1.13 6.37
CA ILE A 21 4.86 -1.75 7.06
C ILE A 21 4.46 -3.16 7.45
N HIS A 22 5.33 -4.11 7.15
CA HIS A 22 5.15 -5.50 7.52
C HIS A 22 6.44 -5.99 8.16
N GLU A 23 6.36 -6.34 9.43
CA GLU A 23 7.51 -6.86 10.17
C GLU A 23 8.74 -5.98 10.00
N GLY A 24 8.53 -4.67 10.14
CA GLY A 24 9.61 -3.71 10.13
C GLY A 24 10.07 -3.27 8.76
N ARG A 25 9.47 -3.76 7.69
CA ARG A 25 9.85 -3.39 6.34
C ARG A 25 8.70 -2.79 5.58
N VAL A 26 9.02 -1.98 4.61
CA VAL A 26 8.01 -1.42 3.71
C VAL A 26 7.46 -2.56 2.86
N ALA A 27 6.14 -2.62 2.74
CA ALA A 27 5.49 -3.70 2.03
C ALA A 27 4.29 -3.19 1.25
N LEU A 28 3.90 -3.97 0.27
CA LEU A 28 2.82 -3.62 -0.64
C LEU A 28 1.74 -4.68 -0.56
N TRP A 29 0.51 -4.24 -0.36
CA TRP A 29 -0.67 -5.10 -0.40
C TRP A 29 -1.52 -4.70 -1.58
N ARG A 30 -2.12 -5.71 -2.21
CA ARG A 30 -3.23 -5.44 -3.12
C ARG A 30 -4.48 -5.33 -2.28
N ASP A 31 -5.38 -4.41 -2.66
CA ASP A 31 -6.60 -4.21 -1.90
C ASP A 31 -7.33 -5.53 -1.70
N GLY A 32 -7.78 -5.75 -0.48
CA GLY A 32 -8.54 -6.94 -0.14
C GLY A 32 -7.70 -8.14 0.24
N GLU A 33 -6.38 -8.07 0.10
CA GLU A 33 -5.51 -9.19 0.43
C GLU A 33 -4.99 -9.04 1.85
N ALA A 34 -4.96 -10.16 2.56
CA ALA A 34 -4.47 -10.16 3.93
C ALA A 34 -2.94 -10.18 3.98
N ARG A 35 -2.31 -10.72 2.97
CA ARG A 35 -0.86 -10.85 2.94
C ARG A 35 -0.26 -9.86 1.96
N PRO A 36 0.93 -9.37 2.25
CA PRO A 36 1.57 -8.45 1.30
C PRO A 36 1.91 -9.17 0.01
N GLU A 37 1.73 -8.45 -1.08
CA GLU A 37 2.12 -8.94 -2.39
C GLU A 37 3.64 -8.89 -2.53
N GLN A 38 4.26 -7.90 -1.90
CA GLN A 38 5.70 -7.70 -2.00
C GLN A 38 6.23 -7.04 -0.75
N ILE A 39 7.41 -7.45 -0.33
CA ILE A 39 8.11 -6.84 0.80
C ILE A 39 9.41 -6.29 0.25
N TYR A 40 9.66 -5.01 0.50
CA TYR A 40 10.84 -4.35 -0.02
C TYR A 40 11.96 -4.39 1.01
N ASP A 41 13.17 -4.27 0.54
CA ASP A 41 14.34 -4.25 1.42
C ASP A 41 14.59 -2.83 1.91
N ILE A 42 13.56 -2.26 2.53
CA ILE A 42 13.60 -0.93 3.11
C ILE A 42 13.12 -1.06 4.53
N ARG A 43 14.01 -0.83 5.48
CA ARG A 43 13.63 -0.93 6.88
C ARG A 43 12.91 0.33 7.30
N ALA A 44 11.77 0.15 7.94
CA ALA A 44 10.94 1.29 8.33
C ALA A 44 11.67 2.16 9.36
N ASP A 45 12.48 1.55 10.23
CA ASP A 45 13.14 2.29 11.28
C ASP A 45 14.27 3.20 10.77
N THR A 46 14.65 3.07 9.51
CA THR A 46 15.66 3.96 8.92
C THR A 46 15.02 5.16 8.24
N LEU A 47 13.71 5.21 8.18
CA LEU A 47 12.99 6.30 7.52
C LEU A 47 12.70 7.43 8.52
N PRO A 48 12.54 8.65 8.00
CA PRO A 48 12.15 9.77 8.89
C PRO A 48 10.82 9.46 9.59
N PRO A 49 10.64 9.99 10.81
CA PRO A 49 9.42 9.68 11.58
C PRO A 49 8.13 9.98 10.86
N ALA A 50 8.08 11.05 10.06
CA ALA A 50 6.86 11.39 9.34
C ALA A 50 6.52 10.32 8.32
N ASP A 51 7.53 9.79 7.63
CA ASP A 51 7.31 8.73 6.65
C ASP A 51 6.86 7.45 7.32
N ARG A 52 7.49 7.12 8.44
CA ARG A 52 7.09 5.93 9.19
C ARG A 52 5.64 6.02 9.63
N LEU A 53 5.24 7.19 10.09
CA LEU A 53 3.87 7.37 10.54
C LEU A 53 2.89 7.18 9.40
N GLN A 54 3.18 7.76 8.25
CA GLN A 54 2.30 7.60 7.09
C GLN A 54 2.22 6.15 6.66
N LEU A 55 3.35 5.47 6.62
CA LEU A 55 3.36 4.06 6.22
C LEU A 55 2.64 3.20 7.24
N SER A 56 2.76 3.50 8.52
CA SER A 56 2.07 2.71 9.54
C SER A 56 0.55 2.83 9.42
N ARG A 57 0.08 3.96 8.91
CA ARG A 57 -1.35 4.16 8.64
C ARG A 57 -1.77 3.60 7.30
N GLY A 58 -0.80 3.36 6.44
CA GLY A 58 -1.05 2.86 5.10
C GLY A 58 -1.26 4.00 4.10
N ILE A 59 -0.59 3.90 2.98
CA ILE A 59 -0.71 4.88 1.91
C ILE A 59 -1.34 4.17 0.72
N ARG A 60 -2.51 4.65 0.31
CA ARG A 60 -3.20 4.03 -0.80
C ARG A 60 -2.67 4.55 -2.11
N ALA A 61 -2.60 3.66 -3.09
CA ALA A 61 -2.16 4.02 -4.43
C ALA A 61 -3.09 3.34 -5.42
N GLU A 62 -3.42 4.05 -6.49
CA GLU A 62 -4.40 3.57 -7.46
C GLU A 62 -3.80 2.64 -8.51
N SER A 63 -2.48 2.66 -8.64
CA SER A 63 -1.82 1.91 -9.70
C SER A 63 -0.42 1.55 -9.26
N ARG A 64 0.19 0.62 -9.98
CA ARG A 64 1.57 0.24 -9.71
C ARG A 64 2.52 1.40 -10.00
N GLU A 65 2.17 2.23 -10.95
CA GLU A 65 2.97 3.40 -11.25
C GLU A 65 3.02 4.35 -10.06
N LYS A 66 1.86 4.57 -9.43
CA LYS A 66 1.81 5.41 -8.25
C LYS A 66 2.61 4.80 -7.09
N VAL A 67 2.53 3.48 -6.95
CA VAL A 67 3.33 2.79 -5.93
C VAL A 67 4.81 3.07 -6.17
N TRP A 68 5.24 2.98 -7.42
CA TRP A 68 6.63 3.21 -7.78
C TRP A 68 7.07 4.62 -7.41
N LEU A 69 6.22 5.60 -7.71
CA LEU A 69 6.53 6.98 -7.38
C LEU A 69 6.66 7.20 -5.88
N LEU A 70 5.81 6.53 -5.10
CA LEU A 70 5.91 6.63 -3.64
C LEU A 70 7.20 5.98 -3.14
N LEU A 71 7.54 4.83 -3.70
CA LEU A 71 8.74 4.12 -3.27
C LEU A 71 10.01 4.91 -3.55
N GLU A 72 10.04 5.68 -4.62
CA GLU A 72 11.21 6.47 -4.95
C GLU A 72 11.59 7.42 -3.83
N ASN A 73 10.64 7.83 -3.01
CA ASN A 73 10.93 8.71 -1.89
C ASN A 73 11.70 8.00 -0.78
N TYR A 74 11.68 6.67 -0.77
CA TYR A 74 12.30 5.90 0.29
C TYR A 74 13.59 5.23 -0.13
N PHE A 75 13.85 5.17 -1.42
CA PHE A 75 15.11 4.66 -1.94
C PHE A 75 16.09 5.80 -2.03
N ASP A 76 17.21 5.64 -1.42
CA ASP A 76 18.15 6.71 -1.51
C ASP A 76 19.56 6.27 -1.33
#